data_cc36c9c8c2978afc8a8b2198ec771dab
#
_entry.id   cc36c9c8c2978afc8a8b2198ec771dab
#
_cell.length_a   1.000
_cell.length_b   1.000
_cell.length_c   1.000
_cell.angle_alpha   90.00
_cell.angle_beta   90.00
_cell.angle_gamma   90.00
#
_symmetry.space_group_name_H-M   'P 1'
#
loop_
_entity.id
_entity.type
_entity.pdbx_description
1 polymer ?
#
loop_
_entity_poly.entity_id
_entity_poly.type
_entity_poly.pdbx_seq_one_letter_code
_entity_poly.pdbx_strand_id
1 'polypeptide(L)'
;MAQIRERLRKNGKKSFFVRIRMKRQPEVTASFDRLTDARLWASSTETAMREGRYIKTKEAQKHSLSDLVERYIREVLPGKPNVSSDYAFQLEWWKTQIGDVLLSELTPVLISEYRDLLSKKITFRKTQISHATVNRYLAALSTAISTAINEWGWMEDNILRKVSKLKESRGRVRYLSDEERNRFLSA
;
A
#
# COMPACT_ATOMS: atom_id res chain seq x y z
N MET A 1 -19.83 -23.51 1.20
CA MET A 1 -19.30 -24.59 0.36
C MET A 1 -19.45 -24.20 -1.10
N ALA A 2 -18.41 -24.46 -1.89
CA ALA A 2 -18.44 -24.24 -3.33
C ALA A 2 -19.29 -25.28 -4.03
N GLN A 3 -20.13 -24.84 -4.96
CA GLN A 3 -20.88 -25.70 -5.89
C GLN A 3 -20.35 -25.44 -7.30
N ILE A 4 -19.96 -26.48 -8.00
CA ILE A 4 -19.52 -26.42 -9.40
C ILE A 4 -20.58 -27.11 -10.26
N ARG A 5 -21.10 -26.38 -11.27
CA ARG A 5 -22.09 -26.91 -12.21
C ARG A 5 -21.58 -26.77 -13.63
N GLU A 6 -21.67 -27.87 -14.39
CA GLU A 6 -21.41 -27.84 -15.83
C GLU A 6 -22.58 -27.16 -16.55
N ARG A 7 -22.27 -26.27 -17.49
CA ARG A 7 -23.25 -25.59 -18.36
C ARG A 7 -22.78 -25.67 -19.81
N LEU A 8 -23.69 -25.91 -20.71
CA LEU A 8 -23.45 -25.80 -22.15
C LEU A 8 -23.74 -24.36 -22.59
N ARG A 9 -22.78 -23.72 -23.25
CA ARG A 9 -23.00 -22.41 -23.89
C ARG A 9 -23.78 -22.58 -25.19
N LYS A 10 -24.37 -21.50 -25.72
CA LYS A 10 -25.09 -21.51 -27.00
C LYS A 10 -24.26 -22.02 -28.19
N ASN A 11 -22.94 -21.95 -28.08
CA ASN A 11 -21.99 -22.44 -29.09
C ASN A 11 -21.57 -23.90 -28.88
N GLY A 12 -22.26 -24.66 -28.05
CA GLY A 12 -21.97 -26.07 -27.76
C GLY A 12 -20.74 -26.36 -26.87
N LYS A 13 -19.99 -25.32 -26.45
CA LYS A 13 -18.85 -25.49 -25.57
C LYS A 13 -19.28 -25.63 -24.11
N LYS A 14 -18.63 -26.54 -23.39
CA LYS A 14 -18.80 -26.72 -21.95
C LYS A 14 -18.21 -25.54 -21.18
N SER A 15 -18.88 -25.10 -20.12
CA SER A 15 -18.38 -24.14 -19.14
C SER A 15 -18.74 -24.61 -17.74
N PHE A 16 -17.88 -24.26 -16.79
CA PHE A 16 -18.03 -24.67 -15.39
C PHE A 16 -18.38 -23.45 -14.56
N PHE A 17 -19.62 -23.38 -14.10
CA PHE A 17 -20.12 -22.32 -13.25
C PHE A 17 -19.84 -22.68 -11.80
N VAL A 18 -19.11 -21.84 -11.11
CA VAL A 18 -18.80 -21.99 -9.68
C VAL A 18 -19.61 -20.99 -8.89
N ARG A 19 -20.17 -21.45 -7.78
CA ARG A 19 -20.92 -20.64 -6.82
C ARG A 19 -20.46 -20.96 -5.41
N ILE A 20 -20.00 -19.96 -4.68
CA ILE A 20 -19.56 -20.09 -3.29
C ILE A 20 -20.48 -19.29 -2.39
N ARG A 21 -21.03 -19.97 -1.39
CA ARG A 21 -21.85 -19.36 -0.33
C ARG A 21 -21.23 -19.66 1.02
N MET A 22 -20.98 -18.61 1.80
CA MET A 22 -20.54 -18.69 3.19
C MET A 22 -21.44 -17.84 4.08
N LYS A 23 -21.62 -18.30 5.33
CA LYS A 23 -22.46 -17.59 6.31
C LYS A 23 -21.88 -16.20 6.57
N ARG A 24 -22.73 -15.17 6.52
CA ARG A 24 -22.38 -13.76 6.74
C ARG A 24 -21.40 -13.15 5.71
N GLN A 25 -21.29 -13.76 4.54
CA GLN A 25 -20.46 -13.23 3.44
C GLN A 25 -21.28 -13.16 2.15
N PRO A 26 -20.96 -12.23 1.24
CA PRO A 26 -21.65 -12.15 -0.04
C PRO A 26 -21.39 -13.41 -0.87
N GLU A 27 -22.39 -13.79 -1.64
CA GLU A 27 -22.27 -14.89 -2.60
C GLU A 27 -21.28 -14.51 -3.71
N VAL A 28 -20.40 -15.43 -4.05
CA VAL A 28 -19.39 -15.26 -5.09
C VAL A 28 -19.61 -16.29 -6.18
N THR A 29 -19.62 -15.82 -7.45
CA THR A 29 -19.79 -16.69 -8.61
C THR A 29 -18.73 -16.38 -9.66
N ALA A 30 -18.28 -17.42 -10.38
CA ALA A 30 -17.40 -17.30 -11.54
C ALA A 30 -17.69 -18.42 -12.54
N SER A 31 -17.27 -18.25 -13.80
CA SER A 31 -17.39 -19.25 -14.85
C SER A 31 -16.05 -19.50 -15.50
N PHE A 32 -15.73 -20.77 -15.75
CA PHE A 32 -14.46 -21.21 -16.30
C PHE A 32 -14.68 -22.15 -17.48
N ASP A 33 -13.72 -22.20 -18.40
CA ASP A 33 -13.78 -23.10 -19.55
C ASP A 33 -13.23 -24.49 -19.20
N ARG A 34 -12.47 -24.62 -18.09
CA ARG A 34 -11.88 -25.89 -17.62
C ARG A 34 -12.32 -26.20 -16.20
N LEU A 35 -12.59 -27.46 -15.94
CA LEU A 35 -12.99 -27.92 -14.60
C LEU A 35 -11.86 -27.78 -13.57
N THR A 36 -10.60 -27.96 -14.01
CA THR A 36 -9.40 -27.79 -13.18
C THR A 36 -9.31 -26.37 -12.64
N ASP A 37 -9.49 -25.38 -13.50
CA ASP A 37 -9.43 -23.96 -13.15
C ASP A 37 -10.59 -23.57 -12.18
N ALA A 38 -11.79 -24.13 -12.48
CA ALA A 38 -12.94 -23.96 -11.62
C ALA A 38 -12.71 -24.49 -10.19
N ARG A 39 -12.09 -25.68 -10.07
CA ARG A 39 -11.76 -26.31 -8.77
C ARG A 39 -10.68 -25.53 -8.03
N LEU A 40 -9.62 -25.13 -8.73
CA LEU A 40 -8.52 -24.36 -8.16
C LEU A 40 -9.02 -23.00 -7.62
N TRP A 41 -9.80 -22.30 -8.44
CA TRP A 41 -10.41 -21.05 -8.04
C TRP A 41 -11.38 -21.20 -6.86
N ALA A 42 -12.19 -22.25 -6.86
CA ALA A 42 -13.13 -22.53 -5.77
C ALA A 42 -12.40 -22.72 -4.45
N SER A 43 -11.37 -23.57 -4.43
CA SER A 43 -10.56 -23.85 -3.24
C SER A 43 -9.84 -22.61 -2.72
N SER A 44 -9.17 -21.85 -3.60
CA SER A 44 -8.44 -20.63 -3.22
C SER A 44 -9.39 -19.54 -2.70
N THR A 45 -10.55 -19.38 -3.35
CA THR A 45 -11.56 -18.39 -2.94
C THR A 45 -12.23 -18.78 -1.62
N GLU A 46 -12.57 -20.06 -1.41
CA GLU A 46 -13.10 -20.51 -0.11
C GLU A 46 -12.11 -20.28 1.03
N THR A 47 -10.83 -20.53 0.79
CA THR A 47 -9.76 -20.27 1.76
C THR A 47 -9.66 -18.78 2.06
N ALA A 48 -9.59 -17.93 1.03
CA ALA A 48 -9.53 -16.48 1.17
C ALA A 48 -10.77 -15.91 1.91
N MET A 49 -11.96 -16.43 1.62
CA MET A 49 -13.18 -16.06 2.32
C MET A 49 -13.16 -16.48 3.80
N ARG A 50 -12.71 -17.71 4.09
CA ARG A 50 -12.60 -18.22 5.46
C ARG A 50 -11.62 -17.43 6.31
N GLU A 51 -10.53 -16.98 5.71
CA GLU A 51 -9.51 -16.13 6.34
C GLU A 51 -9.89 -14.64 6.35
N GLY A 52 -11.00 -14.25 5.75
CA GLY A 52 -11.46 -12.86 5.68
C GLY A 52 -10.69 -11.97 4.67
N ARG A 53 -9.78 -12.56 3.88
CA ARG A 53 -8.97 -11.84 2.88
C ARG A 53 -9.73 -11.45 1.62
N TYR A 54 -10.76 -12.23 1.26
CA TYR A 54 -11.46 -12.08 -0.02
C TYR A 54 -12.08 -10.68 -0.24
N ILE A 55 -12.69 -10.10 0.79
CA ILE A 55 -13.31 -8.77 0.70
C ILE A 55 -12.23 -7.70 0.53
N LYS A 56 -11.15 -7.80 1.30
CA LYS A 56 -10.04 -6.84 1.24
C LYS A 56 -9.36 -6.82 -0.14
N THR A 57 -9.16 -7.99 -0.74
CA THR A 57 -8.60 -8.10 -2.10
C THR A 57 -9.51 -7.46 -3.14
N LYS A 58 -10.84 -7.59 -3.02
CA LYS A 58 -11.79 -6.92 -3.92
C LYS A 58 -11.79 -5.40 -3.76
N GLU A 59 -11.68 -4.90 -2.55
CA GLU A 59 -11.58 -3.45 -2.33
C GLU A 59 -10.27 -2.90 -2.89
N ALA A 60 -9.14 -3.61 -2.72
CA ALA A 60 -7.88 -3.23 -3.33
C ALA A 60 -7.91 -3.14 -4.87
N GLN A 61 -8.79 -3.91 -5.52
CA GLN A 61 -9.00 -3.86 -6.98
C GLN A 61 -9.87 -2.68 -7.43
N LYS A 62 -10.59 -2.01 -6.54
CA LYS A 62 -11.47 -0.89 -6.86
C LYS A 62 -10.83 0.47 -6.63
N HIS A 63 -9.84 0.54 -5.77
CA HIS A 63 -9.21 1.77 -5.34
C HIS A 63 -7.78 1.90 -5.88
N SER A 64 -7.46 3.08 -6.37
CA SER A 64 -6.11 3.47 -6.80
C SER A 64 -5.30 4.03 -5.63
N LEU A 65 -3.99 4.19 -5.84
CA LEU A 65 -3.16 4.92 -4.88
C LEU A 65 -3.59 6.39 -4.74
N SER A 66 -4.10 6.98 -5.83
CA SER A 66 -4.67 8.34 -5.82
C SER A 66 -5.83 8.44 -4.84
N ASP A 67 -6.79 7.50 -4.91
CA ASP A 67 -7.95 7.46 -4.01
C ASP A 67 -7.51 7.35 -2.54
N LEU A 68 -6.50 6.51 -2.27
CA LEU A 68 -5.94 6.34 -0.92
C LEU A 68 -5.33 7.64 -0.41
N VAL A 69 -4.49 8.29 -1.22
CA VAL A 69 -3.80 9.54 -0.84
C VAL A 69 -4.81 10.66 -0.60
N GLU A 70 -5.76 10.85 -1.52
CA GLU A 70 -6.78 11.89 -1.40
C GLU A 70 -7.64 11.72 -0.15
N ARG A 71 -8.08 10.49 0.10
CA ARG A 71 -8.86 10.18 1.29
C ARG A 71 -8.05 10.41 2.56
N TYR A 72 -6.78 9.99 2.59
CA TYR A 72 -5.91 10.19 3.74
C TYR A 72 -5.67 11.67 4.04
N ILE A 73 -5.40 12.48 3.01
CA ILE A 73 -5.20 13.92 3.15
C ILE A 73 -6.47 14.60 3.66
N ARG A 74 -7.63 14.21 3.14
CA ARG A 74 -8.93 14.82 3.49
C ARG A 74 -9.41 14.43 4.89
N GLU A 75 -9.27 13.15 5.27
CA GLU A 75 -9.93 12.60 6.46
C GLU A 75 -9.00 12.45 7.67
N VAL A 76 -7.71 12.15 7.43
CA VAL A 76 -6.77 11.79 8.51
C VAL A 76 -5.81 12.91 8.86
N LEU A 77 -5.26 13.62 7.87
CA LEU A 77 -4.28 14.68 8.12
C LEU A 77 -4.80 15.86 8.94
N PRO A 78 -6.06 16.31 8.84
CA PRO A 78 -6.58 17.39 9.70
C PRO A 78 -6.46 17.07 11.19
N GLY A 79 -6.52 15.80 11.57
CA GLY A 79 -6.28 15.35 12.93
C GLY A 79 -4.80 15.30 13.38
N LYS A 80 -3.86 15.63 12.48
CA LYS A 80 -2.41 15.57 12.74
C LYS A 80 -1.69 16.87 12.36
N PRO A 81 -2.02 18.01 12.98
CA PRO A 81 -1.57 19.34 12.53
C PRO A 81 -0.05 19.48 12.44
N ASN A 82 0.70 18.85 13.35
CA ASN A 82 2.18 18.98 13.41
C ASN A 82 2.94 18.35 12.24
N VAL A 83 2.31 17.45 11.48
CA VAL A 83 2.96 16.72 10.37
C VAL A 83 2.17 16.82 9.06
N SER A 84 1.04 17.51 9.05
CA SER A 84 0.09 17.49 7.95
C SER A 84 0.69 18.02 6.63
N SER A 85 1.40 19.15 6.65
CA SER A 85 1.98 19.76 5.45
C SER A 85 3.07 18.88 4.83
N ASP A 86 3.97 18.34 5.63
CA ASP A 86 5.06 17.50 5.15
C ASP A 86 4.54 16.18 4.58
N TYR A 87 3.57 15.56 5.29
CA TYR A 87 2.96 14.31 4.83
C TYR A 87 2.13 14.53 3.56
N ALA A 88 1.38 15.62 3.47
CA ALA A 88 0.64 15.96 2.27
C ALA A 88 1.58 16.08 1.06
N PHE A 89 2.67 16.86 1.19
CA PHE A 89 3.66 17.02 0.13
C PHE A 89 4.30 15.70 -0.29
N GLN A 90 4.67 14.86 0.67
CA GLN A 90 5.28 13.56 0.40
C GLN A 90 4.30 12.59 -0.28
N LEU A 91 3.04 12.58 0.16
CA LEU A 91 2.00 11.73 -0.41
C LEU A 91 1.57 12.19 -1.81
N GLU A 92 1.46 13.52 -2.05
CA GLU A 92 1.19 14.06 -3.37
C GLU A 92 2.28 13.71 -4.39
N TRP A 93 3.54 13.63 -3.96
CA TRP A 93 4.60 13.13 -4.82
C TRP A 93 4.32 11.69 -5.26
N TRP A 94 3.97 10.78 -4.34
CA TRP A 94 3.62 9.40 -4.67
C TRP A 94 2.42 9.33 -5.61
N LYS A 95 1.39 10.13 -5.34
CA LYS A 95 0.22 10.26 -6.20
C LYS A 95 0.59 10.70 -7.63
N THR A 96 1.48 11.67 -7.77
CA THR A 96 1.94 12.14 -9.09
C THR A 96 2.71 11.07 -9.86
N GLN A 97 3.45 10.19 -9.17
CA GLN A 97 4.27 9.17 -9.83
C GLN A 97 3.49 7.91 -10.19
N ILE A 98 2.69 7.40 -9.28
CA ILE A 98 2.01 6.09 -9.40
C ILE A 98 0.56 6.13 -8.92
N GLY A 99 -0.09 7.29 -8.97
CA GLY A 99 -1.46 7.48 -8.48
C GLY A 99 -2.49 6.58 -9.14
N ASP A 100 -2.34 6.30 -10.42
CA ASP A 100 -3.28 5.48 -11.21
C ASP A 100 -3.16 3.97 -10.94
N VAL A 101 -2.11 3.55 -10.24
CA VAL A 101 -1.90 2.13 -9.93
C VAL A 101 -2.92 1.67 -8.90
N LEU A 102 -3.60 0.56 -9.17
CA LEU A 102 -4.54 -0.05 -8.23
C LEU A 102 -3.81 -0.56 -6.98
N LEU A 103 -4.45 -0.48 -5.83
CA LEU A 103 -3.87 -0.94 -4.57
C LEU A 103 -3.53 -2.44 -4.61
N SER A 104 -4.27 -3.24 -5.39
CA SER A 104 -3.99 -4.65 -5.63
C SER A 104 -2.74 -4.92 -6.46
N GLU A 105 -2.29 -3.94 -7.25
CA GLU A 105 -1.12 -4.03 -8.15
C GLU A 105 0.14 -3.42 -7.53
N LEU A 106 0.02 -2.77 -6.38
CA LEU A 106 1.16 -2.25 -5.67
C LEU A 106 2.08 -3.38 -5.20
N THR A 107 3.33 -3.35 -5.63
CA THR A 107 4.34 -4.33 -5.27
C THR A 107 5.53 -3.68 -4.57
N PRO A 108 6.29 -4.43 -3.72
CA PRO A 108 7.53 -3.92 -3.14
C PRO A 108 8.55 -3.51 -4.20
N VAL A 109 8.56 -4.17 -5.36
CA VAL A 109 9.47 -3.87 -6.48
C VAL A 109 9.15 -2.48 -7.03
N LEU A 110 7.90 -2.22 -7.38
CA LEU A 110 7.45 -0.92 -7.87
C LEU A 110 7.82 0.21 -6.89
N ILE A 111 7.54 0.03 -5.62
CA ILE A 111 7.89 1.05 -4.60
C ILE A 111 9.41 1.25 -4.52
N SER A 112 10.20 0.18 -4.63
CA SER A 112 11.67 0.28 -4.60
C SER A 112 12.21 1.05 -5.81
N GLU A 113 11.66 0.86 -6.99
CA GLU A 113 12.03 1.59 -8.21
C GLU A 113 11.80 3.10 -8.04
N TYR A 114 10.63 3.49 -7.55
CA TYR A 114 10.32 4.90 -7.31
C TYR A 114 11.10 5.49 -6.12
N ARG A 115 11.41 4.71 -5.07
CA ARG A 115 12.36 5.11 -4.03
C ARG A 115 13.71 5.47 -4.62
N ASP A 116 14.23 4.62 -5.52
CA ASP A 116 15.54 4.82 -6.14
C ASP A 116 15.51 5.98 -7.15
N LEU A 117 14.41 6.19 -7.85
CA LEU A 117 14.16 7.36 -8.68
C LEU A 117 14.19 8.65 -7.82
N LEU A 118 13.47 8.63 -6.70
CA LEU A 118 13.45 9.76 -5.77
C LEU A 118 14.85 10.06 -5.22
N SER A 119 15.64 9.03 -4.90
CA SER A 119 16.99 9.19 -4.36
C SER A 119 17.95 9.91 -5.31
N LYS A 120 17.71 9.86 -6.61
CA LYS A 120 18.50 10.55 -7.65
C LYS A 120 18.05 11.99 -7.90
N LYS A 121 16.94 12.42 -7.31
CA LYS A 121 16.39 13.77 -7.50
C LYS A 121 17.34 14.82 -6.92
N ILE A 122 17.58 15.87 -7.71
CA ILE A 122 18.35 17.03 -7.28
C ILE A 122 17.41 18.06 -6.67
N THR A 123 17.75 18.56 -5.50
CA THR A 123 17.01 19.60 -4.80
C THR A 123 17.24 20.98 -5.42
N PHE A 124 16.43 21.98 -5.06
CA PHE A 124 16.65 23.37 -5.48
C PHE A 124 18.03 23.94 -5.07
N ARG A 125 18.66 23.37 -4.04
CA ARG A 125 20.01 23.71 -3.59
C ARG A 125 21.11 23.04 -4.42
N LYS A 126 20.78 22.43 -5.56
CA LYS A 126 21.68 21.68 -6.43
C LYS A 126 22.40 20.51 -5.73
N THR A 127 21.84 19.98 -4.66
CA THR A 127 22.32 18.79 -3.95
C THR A 127 21.36 17.63 -4.16
N GLN A 128 21.88 16.43 -4.13
CA GLN A 128 21.03 15.22 -4.16
C GLN A 128 20.19 15.16 -2.90
N ILE A 129 18.96 14.66 -3.04
CA ILE A 129 18.05 14.46 -1.90
C ILE A 129 18.69 13.49 -0.89
N SER A 130 18.59 13.79 0.39
CA SER A 130 19.17 12.93 1.43
C SER A 130 18.39 11.63 1.60
N HIS A 131 19.09 10.54 1.95
CA HIS A 131 18.45 9.25 2.26
C HIS A 131 17.41 9.37 3.39
N ALA A 132 17.66 10.21 4.38
CA ALA A 132 16.72 10.49 5.45
C ALA A 132 15.40 11.10 4.90
N THR A 133 15.50 12.00 3.92
CA THR A 133 14.32 12.57 3.27
C THR A 133 13.57 11.50 2.46
N VAL A 134 14.26 10.67 1.69
CA VAL A 134 13.64 9.56 0.95
C VAL A 134 12.91 8.60 1.91
N ASN A 135 13.55 8.27 3.04
CA ASN A 135 12.93 7.42 4.06
C ASN A 135 11.66 8.04 4.68
N ARG A 136 11.57 9.38 4.77
CA ARG A 136 10.35 10.08 5.20
C ARG A 136 9.21 9.91 4.20
N TYR A 137 9.49 9.97 2.88
CA TYR A 137 8.49 9.69 1.85
C TYR A 137 7.94 8.27 1.96
N LEU A 138 8.81 7.27 2.20
CA LEU A 138 8.38 5.90 2.45
C LEU A 138 7.56 5.79 3.74
N ALA A 139 7.93 6.49 4.80
CA ALA A 139 7.21 6.49 6.07
C ALA A 139 5.80 7.09 5.94
N ALA A 140 5.65 8.20 5.21
CA ALA A 140 4.35 8.81 4.94
C ALA A 140 3.43 7.84 4.18
N LEU A 141 3.93 7.22 3.11
CA LEU A 141 3.18 6.23 2.35
C LEU A 141 2.82 5.00 3.20
N SER A 142 3.77 4.50 4.00
CA SER A 142 3.54 3.37 4.91
C SER A 142 2.44 3.68 5.93
N THR A 143 2.40 4.90 6.45
CA THR A 143 1.38 5.33 7.40
C THR A 143 0.00 5.39 6.73
N ALA A 144 -0.10 5.96 5.52
CA ALA A 144 -1.35 6.02 4.77
C ALA A 144 -1.88 4.62 4.42
N ILE A 145 -1.01 3.70 3.97
CA ILE A 145 -1.39 2.31 3.70
C ILE A 145 -1.82 1.60 5.00
N SER A 146 -1.14 1.83 6.12
CA SER A 146 -1.56 1.24 7.41
C SER A 146 -2.95 1.70 7.83
N THR A 147 -3.31 2.96 7.59
CA THR A 147 -4.68 3.45 7.81
C THR A 147 -5.67 2.76 6.88
N ALA A 148 -5.33 2.60 5.59
CA ALA A 148 -6.19 1.90 4.64
C ALA A 148 -6.43 0.42 5.01
N ILE A 149 -5.46 -0.22 5.66
CA ILE A 149 -5.59 -1.59 6.18
C ILE A 149 -6.47 -1.63 7.41
N ASN A 150 -6.17 -0.79 8.40
CA ASN A 150 -6.72 -0.90 9.74
C ASN A 150 -8.12 -0.28 9.87
N GLU A 151 -8.34 0.86 9.20
CA GLU A 151 -9.57 1.64 9.34
C GLU A 151 -10.53 1.44 8.16
N TRP A 152 -10.01 1.33 6.92
CA TRP A 152 -10.86 1.25 5.74
C TRP A 152 -11.02 -0.16 5.18
N GLY A 153 -10.16 -1.10 5.55
CA GLY A 153 -10.20 -2.48 5.08
C GLY A 153 -9.92 -2.64 3.58
N TRP A 154 -9.21 -1.67 2.96
CA TRP A 154 -8.93 -1.67 1.53
C TRP A 154 -7.79 -2.60 1.13
N MET A 155 -6.88 -2.91 2.05
CA MET A 155 -5.73 -3.78 1.82
C MET A 155 -5.57 -4.79 2.96
N GLU A 156 -4.82 -5.85 2.70
CA GLU A 156 -4.57 -6.92 3.67
C GLU A 156 -3.28 -6.70 4.45
N ASP A 157 -2.21 -6.32 3.76
CA ASP A 157 -0.87 -6.17 4.34
C ASP A 157 -0.19 -4.89 3.83
N ASN A 158 0.72 -4.36 4.64
CA ASN A 158 1.53 -3.20 4.28
C ASN A 158 2.79 -3.65 3.53
N ILE A 159 2.74 -3.50 2.22
CA ILE A 159 3.83 -3.89 1.30
C ILE A 159 5.16 -3.18 1.58
N LEU A 160 5.14 -1.99 2.19
CA LEU A 160 6.35 -1.25 2.51
C LEU A 160 7.19 -1.91 3.60
N ARG A 161 6.63 -2.86 4.37
CA ARG A 161 7.42 -3.68 5.31
C ARG A 161 8.49 -4.52 4.61
N LYS A 162 8.29 -4.83 3.31
CA LYS A 162 9.22 -5.57 2.48
C LYS A 162 10.19 -4.66 1.69
N VAL A 163 10.04 -3.36 1.79
CA VAL A 163 10.91 -2.37 1.13
C VAL A 163 11.98 -1.91 2.10
N SER A 164 13.24 -2.11 1.74
CA SER A 164 14.39 -1.67 2.54
C SER A 164 14.51 -0.15 2.57
N LYS A 165 14.71 0.40 3.75
CA LYS A 165 15.08 1.82 3.92
C LYS A 165 16.52 2.05 3.44
N LEU A 166 16.79 3.26 2.94
CA LEU A 166 18.14 3.68 2.58
C LEU A 166 18.96 3.96 3.86
N LYS A 167 20.25 3.61 3.82
CA LYS A 167 21.16 3.88 4.93
C LYS A 167 21.34 5.38 5.11
N GLU A 168 20.94 5.90 6.25
CA GLU A 168 21.11 7.31 6.58
C GLU A 168 22.53 7.61 7.04
N SER A 169 23.02 8.82 6.74
CA SER A 169 24.28 9.30 7.32
C SER A 169 24.14 9.46 8.84
N ARG A 170 25.22 9.24 9.55
CA ARG A 170 25.23 9.56 10.99
C ARG A 170 24.93 11.05 11.16
N GLY A 171 24.04 11.38 12.08
CA GLY A 171 23.75 12.76 12.44
C GLY A 171 25.02 13.51 12.85
N ARG A 172 25.00 14.83 12.71
CA ARG A 172 26.10 15.66 13.26
C ARG A 172 26.10 15.50 14.77
N VAL A 173 27.13 14.88 15.28
CA VAL A 173 27.41 14.87 16.72
C VAL A 173 28.31 16.06 16.99
N ARG A 174 27.76 17.12 17.58
CA ARG A 174 28.53 18.25 18.08
C ARG A 174 28.53 18.16 19.60
N TYR A 175 29.68 18.00 20.15
CA TYR A 175 29.88 18.16 21.58
C TYR A 175 30.20 19.63 21.88
N LEU A 176 29.67 20.12 22.99
CA LEU A 176 30.07 21.44 23.51
C LEU A 176 31.55 21.36 23.88
N SER A 177 32.34 22.39 23.48
CA SER A 177 33.66 22.54 24.03
C SER A 177 33.60 22.85 25.53
N ASP A 178 34.70 22.65 26.24
CA ASP A 178 34.71 22.93 27.69
C ASP A 178 34.39 24.42 27.98
N GLU A 179 34.79 25.32 27.12
CA GLU A 179 34.44 26.73 27.23
C GLU A 179 32.94 26.99 26.97
N GLU A 180 32.36 26.36 25.96
CA GLU A 180 30.94 26.47 25.68
C GLU A 180 30.09 25.87 26.81
N ARG A 181 30.53 24.73 27.38
CA ARG A 181 29.89 24.09 28.53
C ARG A 181 29.94 25.00 29.75
N ASN A 182 31.12 25.60 30.07
CA ASN A 182 31.28 26.47 31.21
C ASN A 182 30.46 27.76 31.06
N ARG A 183 30.37 28.34 29.87
CA ARG A 183 29.48 29.49 29.59
C ARG A 183 28.02 29.14 29.80
N PHE A 184 27.60 27.93 29.38
CA PHE A 184 26.22 27.48 29.55
C PHE A 184 25.86 27.24 31.03
N LEU A 185 26.82 26.76 31.83
CA LEU A 185 26.63 26.49 33.27
C LEU A 185 26.72 27.74 34.13
N SER A 186 27.33 28.83 33.62
CA SER A 186 27.49 30.10 34.34
C SER A 186 26.45 31.16 33.96
N ALA A 187 25.51 30.85 33.04
CA ALA A 187 24.37 31.70 32.66
C ALA A 187 23.11 31.33 33.42
#